data_f64e776e0fc4201fe881acdaeedacec1
#
_entry.id   f64e776e0fc4201fe881acdaeedacec1
#
_cell.length_a   1.000
_cell.length_b   1.000
_cell.length_c   1.000
_cell.angle_alpha   90.00
_cell.angle_beta   90.00
_cell.angle_gamma   90.00
#
_symmetry.space_group_name_H-M   'P 1'
#
loop_
_entity.id
_entity.type
_entity.pdbx_description
1 polymer ?
#
loop_
_entity_poly.entity_id
_entity_poly.type
_entity_poly.pdbx_seq_one_letter_code
_entity_poly.pdbx_strand_id
1 'polypeptide(L)'
;SIVSSMDALQFPIENLEETRSRRSYNCYRVSYPSLYSPSLELKTQLVIETYIALLPFPTVQRMTDNYIYRFLKLTDQINLAEEFNLMPFEITTQAIERTLVDKVFAICDYYMTGKTERHSRHLYDIYKILEYISPDTSLSKLIQEVRKLREPLSICPSAKQDICINHILTEILESAVYRTDYEIITGKLLFTYVPYETVIEGINKIIKQGYFNISEPTGISPLSMPAAISCLLYRIM
;
A
#
# COMPACT_ATOMS: atom_id res chain seq x y z
N SER A 1 13.80 -19.17 -0.11
CA SER A 1 13.29 -18.18 -1.09
C SER A 1 11.79 -18.33 -1.28
N ILE A 2 11.11 -17.30 -1.86
CA ILE A 2 9.67 -17.39 -2.16
C ILE A 2 9.37 -18.62 -3.00
N VAL A 3 10.16 -18.88 -4.03
CA VAL A 3 10.00 -20.06 -4.89
C VAL A 3 10.04 -21.36 -4.08
N SER A 4 11.08 -21.53 -3.26
CA SER A 4 11.20 -22.74 -2.42
C SER A 4 10.07 -22.89 -1.40
N SER A 5 9.56 -21.77 -0.88
CA SER A 5 8.43 -21.80 0.07
C SER A 5 7.12 -22.20 -0.64
N MET A 6 6.87 -21.67 -1.83
CA MET A 6 5.66 -22.01 -2.60
C MET A 6 5.72 -23.47 -3.09
N ASP A 7 6.89 -23.93 -3.51
CA ASP A 7 7.11 -25.32 -3.91
C ASP A 7 6.86 -26.30 -2.74
N ALA A 8 7.40 -25.99 -1.56
CA ALA A 8 7.16 -26.78 -0.35
C ALA A 8 5.68 -26.84 0.07
N LEU A 9 4.92 -25.79 -0.22
CA LEU A 9 3.48 -25.70 0.02
C LEU A 9 2.63 -26.26 -1.12
N GLN A 10 3.25 -26.75 -2.19
CA GLN A 10 2.59 -27.26 -3.41
C GLN A 10 1.71 -26.22 -4.11
N PHE A 11 2.08 -24.94 -4.02
CA PHE A 11 1.45 -23.85 -4.76
C PHE A 11 2.29 -23.47 -5.97
N PRO A 12 1.86 -23.81 -7.20
CA PRO A 12 2.63 -23.54 -8.40
C PRO A 12 2.71 -22.04 -8.69
N ILE A 13 3.92 -21.57 -9.07
CA ILE A 13 4.14 -20.23 -9.58
C ILE A 13 4.06 -20.29 -11.10
N GLU A 14 3.03 -19.66 -11.71
CA GLU A 14 2.74 -19.77 -13.14
C GLU A 14 3.73 -19.01 -14.02
N ASN A 15 4.36 -17.97 -13.49
CA ASN A 15 5.25 -17.09 -14.25
C ASN A 15 6.70 -17.12 -13.74
N LEU A 16 7.19 -18.31 -13.38
CA LEU A 16 8.53 -18.45 -12.80
C LEU A 16 9.63 -17.96 -13.77
N GLU A 17 9.47 -18.15 -15.07
CA GLU A 17 10.39 -17.71 -16.12
C GLU A 17 10.47 -16.18 -16.25
N GLU A 18 9.45 -15.44 -15.81
CA GLU A 18 9.44 -13.96 -15.79
C GLU A 18 10.22 -13.39 -14.61
N THR A 19 10.42 -14.19 -13.55
CA THR A 19 11.10 -13.75 -12.34
C THR A 19 12.62 -13.81 -12.50
N ARG A 20 13.35 -12.86 -11.92
CA ARG A 20 14.80 -12.79 -11.99
C ARG A 20 15.39 -12.41 -10.64
N SER A 21 16.44 -13.09 -10.23
CA SER A 21 17.27 -12.63 -9.12
C SER A 21 17.88 -11.26 -9.43
N ARG A 22 18.11 -10.45 -8.40
CA ARG A 22 18.72 -9.11 -8.49
C ARG A 22 17.90 -8.05 -9.26
N ARG A 23 16.63 -8.29 -9.53
CA ARG A 23 15.72 -7.23 -9.99
C ARG A 23 15.23 -6.40 -8.82
N SER A 24 14.98 -5.11 -9.09
CA SER A 24 14.34 -4.21 -8.12
C SER A 24 12.86 -4.54 -7.87
N TYR A 25 12.24 -5.29 -8.76
CA TYR A 25 10.85 -5.72 -8.69
C TYR A 25 10.68 -7.11 -9.28
N ASN A 26 9.94 -7.97 -8.58
CA ASN A 26 9.39 -9.21 -9.10
C ASN A 26 7.93 -9.36 -8.70
N CYS A 27 7.14 -9.96 -9.58
CA CYS A 27 5.76 -10.33 -9.35
C CYS A 27 5.63 -11.84 -9.54
N TYR A 28 5.18 -12.56 -8.51
CA TYR A 28 4.93 -14.00 -8.54
C TYR A 28 3.43 -14.22 -8.58
N ARG A 29 2.96 -14.95 -9.59
CA ARG A 29 1.55 -15.36 -9.71
C ARG A 29 1.43 -16.79 -9.24
N VAL A 30 0.79 -16.96 -8.09
CA VAL A 30 0.65 -18.26 -7.41
C VAL A 30 -0.77 -18.76 -7.61
N SER A 31 -0.92 -19.91 -8.25
CA SER A 31 -2.21 -20.55 -8.42
C SER A 31 -2.61 -21.36 -7.22
N TYR A 32 -3.89 -21.36 -6.92
CA TYR A 32 -4.48 -22.23 -5.90
C TYR A 32 -5.84 -22.75 -6.38
N PRO A 33 -6.24 -23.98 -5.97
CA PRO A 33 -7.55 -24.50 -6.30
C PRO A 33 -8.63 -23.69 -5.57
N SER A 34 -9.57 -23.12 -6.33
CA SER A 34 -10.72 -22.43 -5.76
C SER A 34 -11.86 -23.43 -5.51
N LEU A 35 -12.45 -23.38 -4.32
CA LEU A 35 -13.67 -24.12 -3.99
C LEU A 35 -14.94 -23.42 -4.51
N TYR A 36 -14.81 -22.21 -4.99
CA TYR A 36 -15.91 -21.36 -5.47
C TYR A 36 -15.78 -21.09 -6.96
N SER A 37 -16.92 -20.86 -7.61
CA SER A 37 -16.94 -20.42 -9.01
C SER A 37 -16.19 -19.09 -9.16
N PRO A 38 -15.40 -18.93 -10.24
CA PRO A 38 -14.72 -17.66 -10.52
C PRO A 38 -15.72 -16.50 -10.58
N SER A 39 -15.39 -15.38 -9.95
CA SER A 39 -16.13 -14.12 -10.12
C SER A 39 -15.31 -13.14 -10.96
N LEU A 40 -15.99 -12.21 -11.63
CA LEU A 40 -15.32 -11.17 -12.43
C LEU A 40 -14.46 -10.22 -11.56
N GLU A 41 -14.82 -10.09 -10.29
CA GLU A 41 -14.17 -9.16 -9.36
C GLU A 41 -12.97 -9.77 -8.62
N LEU A 42 -12.95 -11.10 -8.45
CA LEU A 42 -11.91 -11.81 -7.69
C LEU A 42 -11.00 -12.62 -8.59
N LYS A 43 -9.71 -12.45 -8.44
CA LYS A 43 -8.72 -13.28 -9.13
C LYS A 43 -8.62 -14.65 -8.44
N THR A 44 -8.40 -15.69 -9.23
CA THR A 44 -8.11 -17.06 -8.75
C THR A 44 -6.63 -17.28 -8.48
N GLN A 45 -5.85 -16.23 -8.44
CA GLN A 45 -4.40 -16.24 -8.23
C GLN A 45 -4.04 -15.35 -7.07
N LEU A 46 -3.13 -15.81 -6.22
CA LEU A 46 -2.43 -14.98 -5.26
C LEU A 46 -1.26 -14.30 -5.96
N VAL A 47 -1.13 -12.98 -5.77
CA VAL A 47 -0.03 -12.20 -6.32
C VAL A 47 0.92 -11.80 -5.19
N ILE A 48 2.19 -12.22 -5.29
CA ILE A 48 3.25 -11.82 -4.36
C ILE A 48 4.19 -10.88 -5.09
N GLU A 49 4.28 -9.64 -4.63
CA GLU A 49 5.18 -8.65 -5.20
C GLU A 49 6.36 -8.39 -4.26
N THR A 50 7.57 -8.38 -4.81
CA THR A 50 8.77 -7.96 -4.09
C THR A 50 9.36 -6.73 -4.75
N TYR A 51 9.65 -5.71 -3.94
CA TYR A 51 10.09 -4.41 -4.42
C TYR A 51 11.17 -3.84 -3.52
N ILE A 52 12.31 -3.41 -4.09
CA ILE A 52 13.46 -2.88 -3.33
C ILE A 52 13.81 -1.43 -3.68
N ALA A 53 13.16 -0.83 -4.68
CA ALA A 53 13.49 0.52 -5.12
C ALA A 53 12.99 1.62 -4.17
N LEU A 54 11.91 1.35 -3.43
CA LEU A 54 11.38 2.25 -2.40
C LEU A 54 11.56 1.60 -1.04
N LEU A 55 12.64 1.93 -0.35
CA LEU A 55 12.92 1.40 0.98
C LEU A 55 11.78 1.73 1.95
N PRO A 56 11.27 0.74 2.70
CA PRO A 56 10.27 0.96 3.72
C PRO A 56 10.93 1.57 4.96
N PHE A 57 10.60 2.81 5.27
CA PHE A 57 10.98 3.48 6.53
C PHE A 57 9.98 4.61 6.86
N PRO A 58 9.75 4.91 8.14
CA PRO A 58 10.16 4.08 9.25
C PRO A 58 9.43 2.73 9.25
N THR A 59 10.05 1.73 9.91
CA THR A 59 9.43 0.43 10.13
C THR A 59 9.06 0.26 11.59
N VAL A 60 8.04 -0.56 11.83
CA VAL A 60 7.53 -0.89 13.15
C VAL A 60 7.30 -2.40 13.27
N GLN A 61 7.48 -2.93 14.48
CA GLN A 61 7.08 -4.31 14.76
C GLN A 61 5.58 -4.37 15.04
N ARG A 62 4.89 -5.33 14.44
CA ARG A 62 3.45 -5.55 14.61
C ARG A 62 3.15 -7.04 14.74
N MET A 63 2.32 -7.36 15.74
CA MET A 63 1.68 -8.66 15.79
C MET A 63 0.68 -8.75 14.65
N THR A 64 0.74 -9.81 13.88
CA THR A 64 -0.23 -10.12 12.83
C THR A 64 -0.90 -11.45 13.10
N ASP A 65 -2.12 -11.59 12.65
CA ASP A 65 -2.91 -12.79 12.74
C ASP A 65 -3.60 -13.09 11.39
N ASN A 66 -4.18 -14.26 11.27
CA ASN A 66 -4.95 -14.67 10.11
C ASN A 66 -6.45 -14.77 10.44
N TYR A 67 -7.30 -14.80 9.42
CA TYR A 67 -8.76 -14.86 9.60
C TYR A 67 -9.21 -16.15 10.30
N ILE A 68 -8.50 -17.26 10.10
CA ILE A 68 -8.83 -18.54 10.76
C ILE A 68 -8.60 -18.40 12.26
N TYR A 69 -7.45 -17.83 12.68
CA TYR A 69 -7.18 -17.55 14.09
C TYR A 69 -8.28 -16.68 14.71
N ARG A 70 -8.69 -15.61 14.03
CA ARG A 70 -9.75 -14.73 14.53
C ARG A 70 -11.08 -15.46 14.69
N PHE A 71 -11.44 -16.30 13.72
CA PHE A 71 -12.63 -17.14 13.80
C PHE A 71 -12.56 -18.12 14.96
N LEU A 72 -11.46 -18.87 15.10
CA LEU A 72 -11.27 -19.84 16.19
C LEU A 72 -11.30 -19.17 17.56
N LYS A 73 -10.73 -17.95 17.67
CA LYS A 73 -10.80 -17.14 18.89
C LYS A 73 -12.23 -16.70 19.22
N LEU A 74 -13.02 -16.29 18.23
CA LEU A 74 -14.41 -15.90 18.42
C LEU A 74 -15.32 -17.08 18.77
N THR A 75 -14.96 -18.30 18.36
CA THR A 75 -15.73 -19.52 18.62
C THR A 75 -15.18 -20.35 19.77
N ASP A 76 -14.26 -19.80 20.58
CA ASP A 76 -13.63 -20.43 21.74
C ASP A 76 -12.92 -21.76 21.43
N GLN A 77 -12.29 -21.82 20.25
CA GLN A 77 -11.57 -22.99 19.72
C GLN A 77 -10.05 -22.69 19.55
N ILE A 78 -9.47 -21.94 20.46
CA ILE A 78 -8.08 -21.48 20.36
C ILE A 78 -7.07 -22.62 20.35
N ASN A 79 -7.38 -23.76 20.98
CA ASN A 79 -6.56 -24.97 20.96
C ASN A 79 -6.29 -25.49 19.54
N LEU A 80 -7.23 -25.32 18.60
CA LEU A 80 -7.01 -25.66 17.21
C LEU A 80 -6.01 -24.71 16.54
N ALA A 81 -6.00 -23.43 16.95
CA ALA A 81 -5.01 -22.49 16.43
C ALA A 81 -3.59 -22.86 16.86
N GLU A 82 -3.40 -23.39 18.07
CA GLU A 82 -2.11 -23.90 18.55
C GLU A 82 -1.72 -25.18 17.80
N GLU A 83 -2.65 -26.13 17.67
CA GLU A 83 -2.43 -27.42 16.96
C GLU A 83 -1.97 -27.19 15.50
N PHE A 84 -2.59 -26.24 14.80
CA PHE A 84 -2.29 -25.95 13.39
C PHE A 84 -1.28 -24.81 13.17
N ASN A 85 -0.59 -24.34 14.22
CA ASN A 85 0.41 -23.26 14.14
C ASN A 85 -0.16 -21.96 13.51
N LEU A 86 -1.40 -21.60 13.85
CA LEU A 86 -2.09 -20.42 13.35
C LEU A 86 -2.01 -19.23 14.31
N MET A 87 -1.20 -19.32 15.36
CA MET A 87 -1.03 -18.27 16.36
C MET A 87 -0.48 -16.98 15.75
N PRO A 88 -0.83 -15.83 16.31
CA PRO A 88 -0.26 -14.55 15.89
C PRO A 88 1.27 -14.55 15.98
N PHE A 89 1.91 -13.88 15.04
CA PHE A 89 3.36 -13.74 15.02
C PHE A 89 3.76 -12.27 14.74
N GLU A 90 4.96 -11.92 15.13
CA GLU A 90 5.49 -10.58 14.93
C GLU A 90 6.13 -10.44 13.56
N ILE A 91 5.80 -9.33 12.88
CA ILE A 91 6.43 -8.96 11.61
C ILE A 91 6.90 -7.50 11.65
N THR A 92 7.95 -7.24 10.89
CA THR A 92 8.38 -5.87 10.61
C THR A 92 7.56 -5.31 9.45
N THR A 93 6.83 -4.23 9.71
CA THR A 93 6.00 -3.57 8.70
C THR A 93 6.43 -2.13 8.49
N GLN A 94 6.05 -1.55 7.35
CA GLN A 94 6.13 -0.12 7.13
C GLN A 94 5.18 0.60 8.11
N ALA A 95 5.62 1.72 8.68
CA ALA A 95 4.76 2.54 9.53
C ALA A 95 3.54 3.07 8.76
N ILE A 96 2.43 3.24 9.46
CA ILE A 96 1.16 3.64 8.85
C ILE A 96 1.22 5.06 8.27
N GLU A 97 1.99 5.97 8.90
CA GLU A 97 2.23 7.33 8.43
C GLU A 97 2.96 7.31 7.07
N ARG A 98 3.95 6.42 6.91
CA ARG A 98 4.63 6.23 5.64
C ARG A 98 3.67 5.66 4.59
N THR A 99 2.81 4.75 4.96
CA THR A 99 1.79 4.20 4.07
C THR A 99 0.84 5.30 3.58
N LEU A 100 0.42 6.23 4.46
CA LEU A 100 -0.34 7.40 4.06
C LEU A 100 0.38 8.20 2.98
N VAL A 101 1.65 8.54 3.22
CA VAL A 101 2.46 9.34 2.28
C VAL A 101 2.59 8.64 0.93
N ASP A 102 2.88 7.34 0.93
CA ASP A 102 2.97 6.57 -0.32
C ASP A 102 1.66 6.51 -1.09
N LYS A 103 0.50 6.41 -0.39
CA LYS A 103 -0.82 6.40 -1.03
C LYS A 103 -1.17 7.75 -1.65
N VAL A 104 -0.81 8.85 -1.00
CA VAL A 104 -1.01 10.20 -1.55
C VAL A 104 -0.16 10.42 -2.80
N PHE A 105 1.13 10.09 -2.77
CA PHE A 105 1.96 10.14 -3.98
C PHE A 105 1.43 9.23 -5.08
N ALA A 106 1.04 8.00 -4.75
CA ALA A 106 0.55 7.05 -5.74
C ALA A 106 -0.69 7.55 -6.48
N ILE A 107 -1.69 8.12 -5.77
CA ILE A 107 -2.90 8.63 -6.42
C ILE A 107 -2.60 9.82 -7.34
N CYS A 108 -1.64 10.67 -6.95
CA CYS A 108 -1.17 11.77 -7.79
C CYS A 108 -0.40 11.26 -9.01
N ASP A 109 0.50 10.27 -8.85
CA ASP A 109 1.25 9.65 -9.94
C ASP A 109 0.30 9.01 -10.98
N TYR A 110 -0.72 8.28 -10.54
CA TYR A 110 -1.71 7.68 -11.44
C TYR A 110 -2.55 8.73 -12.16
N TYR A 111 -2.96 9.79 -11.47
CA TYR A 111 -3.65 10.93 -12.09
C TYR A 111 -2.81 11.58 -13.20
N MET A 112 -1.58 11.96 -12.88
CA MET A 112 -0.67 12.63 -13.83
C MET A 112 -0.31 11.75 -15.03
N THR A 113 -0.34 10.44 -14.89
CA THR A 113 -0.03 9.49 -15.99
C THR A 113 -1.27 8.98 -16.72
N GLY A 114 -2.48 9.44 -16.36
CA GLY A 114 -3.75 9.02 -16.95
C GLY A 114 -4.13 7.56 -16.65
N LYS A 115 -3.53 6.94 -15.63
CA LYS A 115 -3.76 5.53 -15.24
C LYS A 115 -4.67 5.46 -14.02
N THR A 116 -5.88 5.98 -14.13
CA THR A 116 -6.80 6.08 -12.98
C THR A 116 -7.60 4.80 -12.70
N GLU A 117 -7.75 3.94 -13.70
CA GLU A 117 -8.51 2.68 -13.57
C GLU A 117 -7.91 1.72 -12.54
N ARG A 118 -8.75 1.14 -11.69
CA ARG A 118 -8.40 0.21 -10.60
C ARG A 118 -7.51 0.81 -9.51
N HIS A 119 -7.40 2.14 -9.44
CA HIS A 119 -6.57 2.83 -8.46
C HIS A 119 -7.37 3.67 -7.44
N SER A 120 -8.69 3.75 -7.57
CA SER A 120 -9.57 4.44 -6.61
C SER A 120 -9.49 3.89 -5.18
N ARG A 121 -9.05 2.64 -5.01
CA ARG A 121 -8.80 2.03 -3.69
C ARG A 121 -7.86 2.85 -2.81
N HIS A 122 -6.92 3.61 -3.41
CA HIS A 122 -6.02 4.48 -2.65
C HIS A 122 -6.75 5.61 -1.94
N LEU A 123 -7.88 6.09 -2.48
CA LEU A 123 -8.75 7.06 -1.77
C LEU A 123 -9.32 6.43 -0.50
N TYR A 124 -9.84 5.19 -0.60
CA TYR A 124 -10.35 4.46 0.55
C TYR A 124 -9.27 4.19 1.59
N ASP A 125 -8.07 3.78 1.14
CA ASP A 125 -6.92 3.56 2.04
C ASP A 125 -6.56 4.84 2.80
N ILE A 126 -6.47 5.99 2.11
CA ILE A 126 -6.19 7.30 2.72
C ILE A 126 -7.25 7.64 3.76
N TYR A 127 -8.53 7.52 3.39
CA TYR A 127 -9.65 7.77 4.30
C TYR A 127 -9.54 6.92 5.57
N LYS A 128 -9.32 5.61 5.42
CA LYS A 128 -9.20 4.69 6.55
C LYS A 128 -7.97 4.95 7.41
N ILE A 129 -6.82 5.24 6.82
CA ILE A 129 -5.59 5.53 7.57
C ILE A 129 -5.78 6.77 8.46
N LEU A 130 -6.47 7.80 7.97
CA LEU A 130 -6.74 9.03 8.71
C LEU A 130 -7.71 8.87 9.91
N GLU A 131 -8.36 7.70 10.05
CA GLU A 131 -9.09 7.33 11.26
C GLU A 131 -8.16 6.88 12.40
N TYR A 132 -6.95 6.40 12.08
CA TYR A 132 -6.00 5.82 13.04
C TYR A 132 -4.83 6.74 13.38
N ILE A 133 -4.55 7.73 12.55
CA ILE A 133 -3.45 8.66 12.77
C ILE A 133 -3.96 10.09 12.82
N SER A 134 -3.32 10.87 13.69
CA SER A 134 -3.46 12.33 13.69
C SER A 134 -2.15 12.92 13.15
N PRO A 135 -2.12 13.36 11.89
CA PRO A 135 -0.92 13.91 11.30
C PRO A 135 -0.38 15.09 12.14
N ASP A 136 0.91 15.08 12.39
CA ASP A 136 1.63 16.12 13.13
C ASP A 136 2.81 16.68 12.32
N THR A 137 3.65 17.48 12.93
CA THR A 137 4.82 18.08 12.28
C THR A 137 5.87 17.05 11.80
N SER A 138 5.89 15.84 12.40
CA SER A 138 6.79 14.77 11.97
C SER A 138 6.40 14.22 10.60
N LEU A 139 5.11 14.26 10.24
CA LEU A 139 4.63 13.85 8.93
C LEU A 139 5.21 14.72 7.82
N SER A 140 5.33 16.04 8.00
CA SER A 140 5.92 16.93 6.99
C SER A 140 7.38 16.56 6.69
N LYS A 141 8.15 16.20 7.72
CA LYS A 141 9.53 15.71 7.55
C LYS A 141 9.55 14.39 6.77
N LEU A 142 8.71 13.45 7.14
CA LEU A 142 8.58 12.17 6.45
C LEU A 142 8.19 12.35 4.97
N ILE A 143 7.26 13.25 4.66
CA ILE A 143 6.88 13.57 3.28
C ILE A 143 8.08 14.06 2.46
N GLN A 144 8.93 14.93 3.03
CA GLN A 144 10.13 15.42 2.34
C GLN A 144 11.14 14.28 2.09
N GLU A 145 11.37 13.43 3.08
CA GLU A 145 12.28 12.28 2.95
C GLU A 145 11.78 11.31 1.86
N VAL A 146 10.47 11.01 1.85
CA VAL A 146 9.85 10.15 0.85
C VAL A 146 9.91 10.79 -0.54
N ARG A 147 9.64 12.09 -0.66
CA ARG A 147 9.74 12.83 -1.92
C ARG A 147 11.13 12.69 -2.53
N LYS A 148 12.19 12.93 -1.74
CA LYS A 148 13.58 12.80 -2.19
C LYS A 148 13.92 11.40 -2.73
N LEU A 149 13.35 10.35 -2.13
CA LEU A 149 13.54 8.98 -2.62
C LEU A 149 12.80 8.71 -3.93
N ARG A 150 11.62 9.30 -4.09
CA ARG A 150 10.76 9.09 -5.26
C ARG A 150 11.17 9.97 -6.45
N GLU A 151 11.73 11.14 -6.19
CA GLU A 151 12.08 12.14 -7.21
C GLU A 151 12.92 11.59 -8.38
N PRO A 152 13.99 10.76 -8.16
CA PRO A 152 14.77 10.23 -9.28
C PRO A 152 14.02 9.17 -10.10
N LEU A 153 12.89 8.65 -9.63
CA LEU A 153 12.15 7.60 -10.31
C LEU A 153 11.22 8.19 -11.37
N SER A 154 11.30 7.66 -12.59
CA SER A 154 10.43 8.08 -13.71
C SER A 154 8.95 7.73 -13.50
N ILE A 155 8.69 6.71 -12.69
CA ILE A 155 7.32 6.25 -12.35
C ILE A 155 6.65 7.11 -11.26
N CYS A 156 7.36 8.09 -10.69
CA CYS A 156 6.88 8.97 -9.62
C CYS A 156 6.88 10.44 -10.05
N PRO A 157 6.10 10.84 -11.07
CA PRO A 157 6.10 12.21 -11.57
C PRO A 157 5.66 13.24 -10.53
N SER A 158 4.76 12.87 -9.61
CA SER A 158 4.27 13.78 -8.57
C SER A 158 5.31 14.15 -7.51
N ALA A 159 6.44 13.41 -7.45
CA ALA A 159 7.50 13.69 -6.50
C ALA A 159 8.49 14.76 -6.98
N LYS A 160 8.41 15.24 -8.20
CA LYS A 160 9.29 16.28 -8.75
C LYS A 160 9.17 17.59 -7.95
N GLN A 161 10.25 18.36 -7.89
CA GLN A 161 10.33 19.58 -7.06
C GLN A 161 9.34 20.67 -7.46
N ASP A 162 9.07 20.80 -8.75
CA ASP A 162 8.14 21.77 -9.33
C ASP A 162 6.67 21.38 -9.18
N ILE A 163 6.37 20.21 -8.64
CA ILE A 163 5.01 19.69 -8.52
C ILE A 163 4.42 19.98 -7.13
N CYS A 164 3.29 20.67 -7.14
CA CYS A 164 2.48 20.90 -5.93
C CYS A 164 1.44 19.80 -5.76
N ILE A 165 1.64 18.92 -4.78
CA ILE A 165 0.74 17.82 -4.48
C ILE A 165 -0.67 18.30 -4.16
N ASN A 166 -0.82 19.38 -3.37
CA ASN A 166 -2.14 19.90 -3.03
C ASN A 166 -2.92 20.40 -4.26
N HIS A 167 -2.23 20.93 -5.27
CA HIS A 167 -2.87 21.32 -6.52
C HIS A 167 -3.42 20.08 -7.26
N ILE A 168 -2.62 19.03 -7.39
CA ILE A 168 -3.06 17.77 -8.02
C ILE A 168 -4.23 17.15 -7.24
N LEU A 169 -4.17 17.14 -5.91
CA LEU A 169 -5.27 16.62 -5.10
C LEU A 169 -6.56 17.42 -5.30
N THR A 170 -6.45 18.74 -5.46
CA THR A 170 -7.60 19.61 -5.77
C THR A 170 -8.20 19.26 -7.14
N GLU A 171 -7.36 19.12 -8.16
CA GLU A 171 -7.82 18.70 -9.51
C GLU A 171 -8.50 17.32 -9.49
N ILE A 172 -7.97 16.36 -8.71
CA ILE A 172 -8.58 15.03 -8.52
C ILE A 172 -9.98 15.16 -7.92
N LEU A 173 -10.17 16.04 -6.92
CA LEU A 173 -11.48 16.27 -6.32
C LEU A 173 -12.45 16.95 -7.27
N GLU A 174 -12.03 18.01 -7.95
CA GLU A 174 -12.85 18.78 -8.88
C GLU A 174 -13.28 17.97 -10.11
N SER A 175 -12.38 17.17 -10.67
CA SER A 175 -12.67 16.31 -11.81
C SER A 175 -13.45 15.05 -11.44
N ALA A 176 -13.46 14.65 -10.17
CA ALA A 176 -14.04 13.40 -9.68
C ALA A 176 -13.60 12.16 -10.50
N VAL A 177 -12.39 12.19 -11.07
CA VAL A 177 -11.88 11.21 -12.04
C VAL A 177 -11.91 9.77 -11.53
N TYR A 178 -11.82 9.56 -10.23
CA TYR A 178 -11.86 8.23 -9.61
C TYR A 178 -13.25 7.74 -9.22
N ARG A 179 -14.31 8.56 -9.38
CA ARG A 179 -15.67 8.22 -8.92
C ARG A 179 -16.19 6.94 -9.54
N THR A 180 -16.19 6.86 -10.86
CA THR A 180 -16.73 5.70 -11.58
C THR A 180 -15.97 4.41 -11.21
N ASP A 181 -14.62 4.48 -11.15
CA ASP A 181 -13.78 3.35 -10.74
C ASP A 181 -14.07 2.93 -9.29
N TYR A 182 -14.27 3.90 -8.39
CA TYR A 182 -14.61 3.63 -7.00
C TYR A 182 -15.96 2.91 -6.87
N GLU A 183 -17.01 3.42 -7.50
CA GLU A 183 -18.38 2.89 -7.39
C GLU A 183 -18.51 1.50 -8.03
N ILE A 184 -17.82 1.27 -9.16
CA ILE A 184 -17.92 0.00 -9.90
C ILE A 184 -17.00 -1.07 -9.33
N ILE A 185 -15.79 -0.72 -8.84
CA ILE A 185 -14.76 -1.68 -8.42
C ILE A 185 -14.55 -1.64 -6.92
N THR A 186 -13.99 -0.54 -6.39
CA THR A 186 -13.55 -0.48 -4.99
C THR A 186 -14.72 -0.66 -4.02
N GLY A 187 -15.83 0.04 -4.24
CA GLY A 187 -17.00 -0.02 -3.38
C GLY A 187 -17.61 -1.42 -3.26
N LYS A 188 -17.54 -2.22 -4.32
CA LYS A 188 -18.04 -3.60 -4.33
C LYS A 188 -17.16 -4.59 -3.56
N LEU A 189 -15.89 -4.26 -3.35
CA LEU A 189 -14.95 -5.10 -2.59
C LEU A 189 -14.96 -4.83 -1.09
N LEU A 190 -15.71 -3.81 -0.64
CA LEU A 190 -15.77 -3.45 0.77
C LEU A 190 -16.81 -4.32 1.51
N PHE A 191 -16.46 -4.82 2.69
CA PHE A 191 -17.43 -5.51 3.58
C PHE A 191 -18.60 -4.61 3.95
N THR A 192 -18.33 -3.34 4.21
CA THR A 192 -19.34 -2.30 4.43
C THR A 192 -19.09 -1.20 3.42
N TYR A 193 -20.07 -0.95 2.58
CA TYR A 193 -19.97 0.10 1.57
C TYR A 193 -19.79 1.48 2.23
N VAL A 194 -18.83 2.23 1.73
CA VAL A 194 -18.59 3.62 2.10
C VAL A 194 -18.80 4.48 0.84
N PRO A 195 -19.68 5.48 0.88
CA PRO A 195 -19.91 6.35 -0.28
C PRO A 195 -18.65 7.09 -0.73
N TYR A 196 -18.53 7.35 -2.04
CA TYR A 196 -17.41 8.11 -2.60
C TYR A 196 -17.24 9.47 -1.94
N GLU A 197 -18.34 10.17 -1.67
CA GLU A 197 -18.37 11.47 -0.99
C GLU A 197 -17.71 11.43 0.39
N THR A 198 -17.96 10.36 1.13
CA THR A 198 -17.33 10.14 2.46
C THR A 198 -15.83 9.89 2.33
N VAL A 199 -15.42 9.09 1.34
CA VAL A 199 -14.01 8.73 1.15
C VAL A 199 -13.16 9.93 0.73
N ILE A 200 -13.69 10.82 -0.13
CA ILE A 200 -12.97 12.03 -0.54
C ILE A 200 -12.78 13.05 0.58
N GLU A 201 -13.52 12.96 1.70
CA GLU A 201 -13.26 13.78 2.89
C GLU A 201 -11.84 13.59 3.44
N GLY A 202 -11.24 12.40 3.24
CA GLY A 202 -9.84 12.15 3.56
C GLY A 202 -8.89 13.05 2.77
N ILE A 203 -9.13 13.21 1.47
CA ILE A 203 -8.34 14.11 0.61
C ILE A 203 -8.56 15.57 1.00
N ASN A 204 -9.82 15.98 1.21
CA ASN A 204 -10.15 17.32 1.69
C ASN A 204 -9.42 17.65 2.99
N LYS A 205 -9.34 16.71 3.93
CA LYS A 205 -8.62 16.88 5.19
C LYS A 205 -7.12 17.11 4.96
N ILE A 206 -6.48 16.34 4.08
CA ILE A 206 -5.06 16.50 3.73
C ILE A 206 -4.80 17.88 3.12
N ILE A 207 -5.63 18.32 2.16
CA ILE A 207 -5.50 19.63 1.51
C ILE A 207 -5.63 20.76 2.55
N LYS A 208 -6.67 20.72 3.39
CA LYS A 208 -6.91 21.74 4.42
C LYS A 208 -5.79 21.85 5.43
N GLN A 209 -5.18 20.72 5.80
CA GLN A 209 -4.07 20.69 6.76
C GLN A 209 -2.73 21.10 6.16
N GLY A 210 -2.61 21.11 4.83
CA GLY A 210 -1.44 21.64 4.12
C GLY A 210 -0.15 20.85 4.30
N TYR A 211 -0.18 19.60 4.77
CA TYR A 211 1.03 18.81 5.03
C TYR A 211 1.91 18.60 3.79
N PHE A 212 1.31 18.58 2.62
CA PHE A 212 1.99 18.42 1.34
C PHE A 212 2.34 19.76 0.65
N ASN A 213 2.05 20.89 1.28
CA ASN A 213 2.50 22.23 0.84
C ASN A 213 3.92 22.47 1.33
N ILE A 214 4.89 21.79 0.75
CA ILE A 214 6.28 21.97 1.19
C ILE A 214 6.95 22.98 0.27
N SER A 215 7.05 24.21 0.75
CA SER A 215 8.14 25.13 0.39
C SER A 215 9.40 24.65 1.12
N GLU A 216 10.53 24.55 0.43
CA GLU A 216 11.78 24.04 0.99
C GLU A 216 12.14 24.71 2.34
N PRO A 217 12.58 23.91 3.35
CA PRO A 217 13.36 24.46 4.43
C PRO A 217 14.78 24.70 3.90
N THR A 218 15.16 25.95 3.83
CA THR A 218 16.54 26.38 3.64
C THR A 218 17.46 25.69 4.67
N GLY A 219 18.32 24.78 4.20
CA GLY A 219 19.54 24.36 4.86
C GLY A 219 19.42 23.28 5.94
N ILE A 220 19.43 22.01 5.58
CA ILE A 220 19.94 20.94 6.45
C ILE A 220 20.80 19.99 5.60
N SER A 221 22.06 19.80 6.05
CA SER A 221 23.07 18.89 5.50
C SER A 221 22.57 17.43 5.50
N PRO A 222 22.94 16.60 4.51
CA PRO A 222 22.51 15.20 4.45
C PRO A 222 23.14 14.40 5.58
N LEU A 223 22.30 13.85 6.44
CA LEU A 223 22.68 12.82 7.41
C LEU A 223 23.04 11.54 6.67
N SER A 224 24.22 11.02 6.96
CA SER A 224 24.71 9.73 6.47
C SER A 224 23.75 8.60 6.79
N MET A 225 23.25 7.92 5.75
CA MET A 225 22.41 6.75 5.90
C MET A 225 23.23 5.51 6.30
N PRO A 226 22.77 4.71 7.27
CA PRO A 226 23.36 3.39 7.51
C PRO A 226 23.02 2.43 6.38
N ALA A 227 23.99 1.57 6.06
CA ALA A 227 23.93 0.58 5.00
C ALA A 227 22.75 -0.39 5.15
N ALA A 228 22.16 -0.67 4.02
CA ALA A 228 21.01 -1.50 3.73
C ALA A 228 20.72 -2.68 4.65
N ILE A 229 19.55 -2.66 5.29
CA ILE A 229 18.85 -3.86 5.71
C ILE A 229 17.83 -4.15 4.60
N SER A 230 18.04 -5.28 3.89
CA SER A 230 17.12 -5.79 2.88
C SER A 230 15.84 -6.25 3.59
N CYS A 231 14.81 -5.41 3.57
CA CYS A 231 13.50 -5.77 4.10
C CYS A 231 12.60 -6.21 2.94
N LEU A 232 12.20 -7.47 2.92
CA LEU A 232 11.21 -8.00 2.02
C LEU A 232 9.82 -7.52 2.47
N LEU A 233 9.23 -6.62 1.72
CA LEU A 233 7.81 -6.29 1.88
C LEU A 233 6.98 -7.26 1.04
N TYR A 234 6.18 -8.09 1.72
CA TYR A 234 5.14 -8.88 1.09
C TYR A 234 3.87 -8.04 1.02
N ARG A 235 3.38 -7.80 -0.18
CA ARG A 235 2.09 -7.20 -0.42
C ARG A 235 1.15 -8.30 -0.90
N ILE A 236 0.21 -8.71 -0.04
CA ILE A 236 -0.90 -9.60 -0.43
C ILE A 236 -2.03 -8.68 -0.91
N MET A 237 -2.35 -8.79 -2.19
CA MET A 237 -3.54 -8.14 -2.76
C MET A 237 -4.65 -9.17 -2.94
#